data_369e02c0e47697bc863a282bab5f2f47
#
_entry.id   369e02c0e47697bc863a282bab5f2f47
#
_cell.length_a   1.000
_cell.length_b   1.000
_cell.length_c   1.000
_cell.angle_alpha   90.00
_cell.angle_beta   90.00
_cell.angle_gamma   90.00
#
_symmetry.space_group_name_H-M   'P 1'
#
loop_
_entity.id
_entity.type
_entity.pdbx_description
1 polymer ?
#
loop_
_entity_poly.entity_id
_entity_poly.type
_entity_poly.pdbx_seq_one_letter_code
_entity_poly.pdbx_strand_id
1 'polypeptide(L)'
;MKKLLLLLLILNSSYSFSQENILVLNKIQEEKFIMDGIVSDQEIENAKMLELIYEQEPGLNTLPSQKTVGFFSYSNKFLYVGVKAIRKKVVAPLTTRDNRAIWRGDFTGLSIDTYGDARNNIIINSNPSGSQSDAIRIPGISFGGGPNVNSNVNFDFQSTGRLTDDGYELEFIIPFSELPFPNGRNQSWKIKIFTGYIDDENEGVEVRSATSRSSRDASCQLCLLDHTIVMNDIEIEKKFNFLPYVSSNLSGTRDKYSDRLDYQNPEFNYGVGFNLELNKNLSVEATINPDFSQV
;
A
#
# COMPACT_ATOMS: atom_id res chain seq x y z
N MET A 1 -68.13 22.35 -6.48
CA MET A 1 -67.32 21.61 -5.49
C MET A 1 -66.26 20.81 -6.25
N LYS A 2 -65.09 21.39 -6.41
CA LYS A 2 -63.96 20.74 -7.10
C LYS A 2 -63.15 19.98 -6.06
N LYS A 3 -63.09 18.65 -6.16
CA LYS A 3 -62.27 17.79 -5.34
C LYS A 3 -60.79 17.96 -5.77
N LEU A 4 -60.00 18.55 -4.91
CA LEU A 4 -58.57 18.65 -5.06
C LEU A 4 -57.95 17.29 -4.72
N LEU A 5 -57.51 16.56 -5.74
CA LEU A 5 -56.81 15.28 -5.59
C LEU A 5 -55.35 15.64 -5.32
N LEU A 6 -54.94 15.57 -4.05
CA LEU A 6 -53.56 15.73 -3.63
C LEU A 6 -52.80 14.44 -3.95
N LEU A 7 -52.08 14.45 -5.06
CA LEU A 7 -51.18 13.34 -5.46
C LEU A 7 -49.93 13.42 -4.59
N LEU A 8 -49.90 12.62 -3.52
CA LEU A 8 -48.68 12.40 -2.74
C LEU A 8 -47.73 11.53 -3.60
N LEU A 9 -46.84 12.19 -4.33
CA LEU A 9 -45.64 11.57 -4.91
C LEU A 9 -44.70 11.22 -3.74
N ILE A 10 -44.83 10.00 -3.26
CA ILE A 10 -43.81 9.40 -2.40
C ILE A 10 -42.56 9.18 -3.30
N LEU A 11 -41.63 10.13 -3.26
CA LEU A 11 -40.30 9.93 -3.77
C LEU A 11 -39.63 8.84 -2.90
N ASN A 12 -39.77 7.59 -3.33
CA ASN A 12 -38.90 6.52 -2.92
C ASN A 12 -37.50 6.84 -3.46
N SER A 13 -36.81 7.73 -2.78
CA SER A 13 -35.37 7.80 -2.90
C SER A 13 -34.85 6.48 -2.33
N SER A 14 -34.62 5.52 -3.21
CA SER A 14 -33.80 4.34 -2.90
C SER A 14 -32.43 4.85 -2.55
N TYR A 15 -32.20 5.14 -1.27
CA TYR A 15 -30.87 5.26 -0.74
C TYR A 15 -30.26 3.86 -0.91
N SER A 16 -29.50 3.65 -1.98
CA SER A 16 -28.58 2.54 -2.06
C SER A 16 -27.53 2.78 -0.96
N PHE A 17 -27.84 2.31 0.23
CA PHE A 17 -26.81 2.06 1.22
C PHE A 17 -25.87 1.06 0.55
N SER A 18 -24.68 1.51 0.18
CA SER A 18 -23.56 0.60 -0.08
C SER A 18 -23.45 -0.28 1.15
N GLN A 19 -23.76 -1.56 1.01
CA GLN A 19 -23.66 -2.51 2.11
C GLN A 19 -22.16 -2.60 2.42
N GLU A 20 -21.75 -1.99 3.51
CA GLU A 20 -20.35 -2.00 3.96
C GLU A 20 -20.02 -3.43 4.40
N ASN A 21 -19.10 -4.06 3.69
CA ASN A 21 -18.66 -5.42 3.98
C ASN A 21 -17.63 -5.36 5.11
N ILE A 22 -18.05 -5.59 6.34
CA ILE A 22 -17.22 -5.58 7.53
C ILE A 22 -16.62 -6.97 7.75
N LEU A 23 -15.30 -7.05 7.78
CA LEU A 23 -14.52 -8.25 8.08
C LEU A 23 -13.82 -8.07 9.43
N VAL A 24 -14.35 -8.70 10.47
CA VAL A 24 -13.64 -8.77 11.76
C VAL A 24 -12.54 -9.82 11.60
N LEU A 25 -11.29 -9.37 11.59
CA LEU A 25 -10.15 -10.24 11.40
C LEU A 25 -9.85 -11.05 12.65
N ASN A 26 -9.26 -12.22 12.45
CA ASN A 26 -8.77 -13.06 13.53
C ASN A 26 -7.31 -12.77 13.82
N LYS A 27 -6.98 -12.68 15.10
CA LYS A 27 -5.62 -12.49 15.59
C LYS A 27 -4.91 -13.84 15.64
N ILE A 28 -3.71 -13.90 15.09
CA ILE A 28 -2.87 -15.08 15.04
C ILE A 28 -1.53 -14.77 15.70
N GLN A 29 -0.89 -15.79 16.27
CA GLN A 29 0.46 -15.68 16.86
C GLN A 29 1.49 -15.41 15.75
N GLU A 30 2.45 -14.52 16.01
CA GLU A 30 3.46 -14.07 15.04
C GLU A 30 4.29 -15.23 14.48
N GLU A 31 4.58 -16.22 15.29
CA GLU A 31 5.39 -17.39 14.92
C GLU A 31 4.73 -18.32 13.88
N LYS A 32 3.44 -18.12 13.61
CA LYS A 32 2.72 -18.88 12.58
C LYS A 32 2.92 -18.32 11.18
N PHE A 33 3.42 -17.09 11.05
CA PHE A 33 3.66 -16.47 9.76
C PHE A 33 5.09 -16.70 9.31
N ILE A 34 5.27 -17.40 8.21
CA ILE A 34 6.56 -17.72 7.62
C ILE A 34 6.60 -17.07 6.24
N MET A 35 7.46 -16.09 6.05
CA MET A 35 7.60 -15.36 4.77
C MET A 35 8.44 -16.19 3.77
N ASP A 36 7.88 -17.26 3.24
CA ASP A 36 8.54 -18.16 2.28
C ASP A 36 7.90 -18.17 0.87
N GLY A 37 6.85 -17.36 0.69
CA GLY A 37 6.07 -17.27 -0.55
C GLY A 37 5.01 -18.38 -0.68
N ILE A 38 4.77 -19.15 0.37
CA ILE A 38 3.74 -20.20 0.41
C ILE A 38 2.62 -19.73 1.33
N VAL A 39 1.47 -19.46 0.78
CA VAL A 39 0.28 -19.17 1.58
C VAL A 39 -0.26 -20.50 2.14
N SER A 40 0.30 -20.92 3.27
CA SER A 40 0.02 -22.23 3.87
C SER A 40 -1.36 -22.28 4.54
N ASP A 41 -1.92 -23.49 4.66
CA ASP A 41 -3.20 -23.70 5.34
C ASP A 41 -3.15 -23.24 6.81
N GLN A 42 -1.98 -23.30 7.45
CA GLN A 42 -1.79 -22.86 8.83
C GLN A 42 -1.93 -21.33 8.98
N GLU A 43 -1.46 -20.57 8.01
CA GLU A 43 -1.52 -19.09 7.99
C GLU A 43 -2.92 -18.58 7.68
N ILE A 44 -3.68 -19.32 6.87
CA ILE A 44 -5.02 -18.92 6.43
C ILE A 44 -6.15 -19.65 7.16
N GLU A 45 -5.87 -20.58 8.08
CA GLU A 45 -6.86 -21.40 8.79
C GLU A 45 -8.06 -20.60 9.32
N ASN A 46 -7.80 -19.42 9.86
CA ASN A 46 -8.83 -18.51 10.39
C ASN A 46 -8.85 -17.16 9.68
N ALA A 47 -8.19 -17.04 8.54
CA ALA A 47 -8.13 -15.78 7.79
C ALA A 47 -9.50 -15.41 7.21
N LYS A 48 -9.75 -14.12 7.08
CA LYS A 48 -10.89 -13.62 6.31
C LYS A 48 -10.51 -13.55 4.83
N MET A 49 -11.38 -14.07 4.00
CA MET A 49 -11.14 -14.19 2.56
C MET A 49 -11.88 -13.10 1.79
N LEU A 50 -11.21 -12.53 0.80
CA LEU A 50 -11.78 -11.65 -0.21
C LEU A 50 -11.39 -12.14 -1.60
N GLU A 51 -12.38 -12.40 -2.45
CA GLU A 51 -12.17 -12.69 -3.86
C GLU A 51 -12.26 -11.41 -4.69
N LEU A 52 -11.39 -11.26 -5.69
CA LEU A 52 -11.43 -10.16 -6.63
C LEU A 52 -12.48 -10.48 -7.70
N ILE A 53 -13.65 -9.89 -7.58
CA ILE A 53 -14.82 -10.20 -8.42
C ILE A 53 -15.15 -9.11 -9.44
N TYR A 54 -14.40 -8.01 -9.43
CA TYR A 54 -14.63 -6.90 -10.34
C TYR A 54 -13.43 -6.69 -11.26
N GLU A 55 -13.57 -7.04 -12.53
CA GLU A 55 -12.67 -6.58 -13.58
C GLU A 55 -12.97 -5.10 -13.87
N GLN A 56 -12.01 -4.25 -13.59
CA GLN A 56 -12.14 -2.80 -13.74
C GLN A 56 -11.69 -2.33 -15.12
N GLU A 57 -10.73 -3.02 -15.72
CA GLU A 57 -10.15 -2.76 -17.04
C GLU A 57 -9.78 -4.09 -17.70
N PRO A 58 -10.06 -4.26 -19.01
CA PRO A 58 -10.79 -3.38 -19.91
C PRO A 58 -12.29 -3.34 -19.64
N GLY A 59 -12.83 -4.29 -18.85
CA GLY A 59 -14.22 -4.33 -18.43
C GLY A 59 -14.62 -3.16 -17.55
N LEU A 60 -15.89 -3.11 -17.21
CA LEU A 60 -16.41 -2.16 -16.24
C LEU A 60 -17.21 -2.92 -15.17
N ASN A 61 -16.48 -3.41 -14.16
CA ASN A 61 -17.02 -4.24 -13.06
C ASN A 61 -17.63 -5.57 -13.54
N THR A 62 -17.11 -6.13 -14.62
CA THR A 62 -17.43 -7.47 -15.07
C THR A 62 -16.74 -8.52 -14.21
N LEU A 63 -17.08 -9.79 -14.36
CA LEU A 63 -16.38 -10.87 -13.65
C LEU A 63 -15.01 -11.12 -14.32
N PRO A 64 -13.91 -11.16 -13.54
CA PRO A 64 -12.60 -11.45 -14.09
C PRO A 64 -12.51 -12.85 -14.69
N SER A 65 -11.75 -12.99 -15.79
CA SER A 65 -11.49 -14.28 -16.44
C SER A 65 -10.59 -15.21 -15.60
N GLN A 66 -9.74 -14.63 -14.75
CA GLN A 66 -8.78 -15.36 -13.91
C GLN A 66 -8.94 -14.99 -12.43
N LYS A 67 -9.02 -16.02 -11.61
CA LYS A 67 -9.35 -15.88 -10.18
C LYS A 67 -8.15 -15.38 -9.36
N THR A 68 -8.42 -14.48 -8.43
CA THR A 68 -7.47 -14.06 -7.38
C THR A 68 -8.22 -13.95 -6.06
N VAL A 69 -7.60 -14.46 -4.99
CA VAL A 69 -8.17 -14.46 -3.65
C VAL A 69 -7.12 -13.94 -2.66
N GLY A 70 -7.54 -13.03 -1.79
CA GLY A 70 -6.74 -12.54 -0.67
C GLY A 70 -7.25 -13.07 0.66
N PHE A 71 -6.34 -13.38 1.56
CA PHE A 71 -6.57 -13.89 2.91
C PHE A 71 -5.99 -12.90 3.91
N PHE A 72 -6.80 -12.48 4.88
CA PHE A 72 -6.44 -11.47 5.86
C PHE A 72 -6.45 -12.02 7.27
N SER A 73 -5.37 -11.82 7.98
CA SER A 73 -5.21 -12.03 9.41
C SER A 73 -4.28 -10.97 9.99
N TYR A 74 -4.10 -10.93 11.28
CA TYR A 74 -3.18 -9.99 11.90
C TYR A 74 -2.56 -10.57 13.17
N SER A 75 -1.41 -10.02 13.56
CA SER A 75 -0.77 -10.25 14.85
C SER A 75 -0.92 -9.01 15.76
N ASN A 76 -0.20 -8.98 16.85
CA ASN A 76 -0.08 -7.76 17.65
C ASN A 76 0.57 -6.61 16.88
N LYS A 77 1.50 -6.91 15.96
CA LYS A 77 2.44 -5.95 15.37
C LYS A 77 2.23 -5.68 13.89
N PHE A 78 1.55 -6.57 13.17
CA PHE A 78 1.40 -6.43 11.73
C PHE A 78 0.09 -7.00 11.18
N LEU A 79 -0.30 -6.47 10.03
CA LEU A 79 -1.30 -7.06 9.16
C LEU A 79 -0.61 -8.08 8.24
N TYR A 80 -1.16 -9.30 8.18
CA TYR A 80 -0.77 -10.32 7.21
C TYR A 80 -1.79 -10.39 6.07
N VAL A 81 -1.29 -10.48 4.85
CA VAL A 81 -2.12 -10.72 3.66
C VAL A 81 -1.47 -11.78 2.79
N GLY A 82 -2.11 -12.95 2.71
CA GLY A 82 -1.77 -13.99 1.74
C GLY A 82 -2.61 -13.85 0.48
N VAL A 83 -2.03 -14.11 -0.68
CA VAL A 83 -2.72 -14.03 -1.98
C VAL A 83 -2.47 -15.30 -2.77
N LYS A 84 -3.56 -15.89 -3.31
CA LYS A 84 -3.49 -16.97 -4.29
C LYS A 84 -4.12 -16.50 -5.60
N ALA A 85 -3.33 -16.50 -6.66
CA ALA A 85 -3.75 -16.03 -7.98
C ALA A 85 -3.61 -17.15 -9.01
N ILE A 86 -4.71 -17.56 -9.60
CA ILE A 86 -4.72 -18.53 -10.72
C ILE A 86 -4.40 -17.76 -11.98
N ARG A 87 -3.37 -18.21 -12.71
CA ARG A 87 -2.89 -17.61 -13.95
C ARG A 87 -2.49 -18.68 -14.94
N LYS A 88 -2.93 -18.58 -16.17
CA LYS A 88 -2.48 -19.46 -17.26
C LYS A 88 -1.02 -19.24 -17.59
N LYS A 89 -0.57 -18.01 -17.48
CA LYS A 89 0.82 -17.60 -17.65
C LYS A 89 1.11 -16.44 -16.72
N VAL A 90 2.24 -16.48 -16.06
CA VAL A 90 2.69 -15.40 -15.18
C VAL A 90 3.78 -14.59 -15.85
N VAL A 91 3.60 -13.28 -15.90
CA VAL A 91 4.59 -12.31 -16.39
C VAL A 91 4.96 -11.40 -15.22
N ALA A 92 6.07 -11.67 -14.56
CA ALA A 92 6.49 -10.94 -13.36
C ALA A 92 7.94 -10.44 -13.52
N PRO A 93 8.15 -9.22 -14.01
CA PRO A 93 9.49 -8.68 -14.18
C PRO A 93 10.15 -8.45 -12.81
N LEU A 94 11.40 -8.87 -12.67
CA LEU A 94 12.23 -8.50 -11.52
C LEU A 94 12.77 -7.08 -11.74
N THR A 95 12.45 -6.18 -10.84
CA THR A 95 12.82 -4.76 -10.91
C THR A 95 13.33 -4.26 -9.57
N THR A 96 13.98 -3.11 -9.57
CA THR A 96 14.24 -2.37 -8.33
C THR A 96 12.92 -1.87 -7.72
N ARG A 97 12.92 -1.60 -6.42
CA ARG A 97 11.78 -1.00 -5.72
C ARG A 97 11.33 0.28 -6.44
N ASP A 98 10.02 0.51 -6.46
CA ASP A 98 9.35 1.67 -7.06
C ASP A 98 9.56 1.86 -8.58
N ASN A 99 10.06 0.84 -9.26
CA ASN A 99 10.19 0.88 -10.70
C ASN A 99 8.83 0.63 -11.35
N ARG A 100 8.45 1.50 -12.29
CA ARG A 100 7.16 1.41 -13.01
C ARG A 100 6.97 0.11 -13.80
N ALA A 101 8.04 -0.62 -14.08
CA ALA A 101 7.96 -1.90 -14.78
C ALA A 101 7.19 -2.97 -13.98
N ILE A 102 7.04 -2.84 -12.66
CA ILE A 102 6.21 -3.72 -11.83
C ILE A 102 4.75 -3.76 -12.33
N TRP A 103 4.26 -2.67 -12.91
CA TRP A 103 2.89 -2.56 -13.42
C TRP A 103 2.66 -3.23 -14.76
N ARG A 104 3.73 -3.76 -15.41
CA ARG A 104 3.67 -4.37 -16.74
C ARG A 104 3.63 -5.90 -16.66
N GLY A 105 2.67 -6.44 -15.95
CA GLY A 105 2.55 -7.88 -15.78
C GLY A 105 1.72 -8.24 -14.56
N ASP A 106 2.00 -9.41 -14.01
CA ASP A 106 1.33 -9.90 -12.81
C ASP A 106 1.87 -9.19 -11.58
N PHE A 107 0.97 -8.59 -10.83
CA PHE A 107 1.24 -8.02 -9.52
C PHE A 107 -0.05 -8.03 -8.69
N THR A 108 0.09 -7.95 -7.40
CA THR A 108 -1.01 -7.70 -6.49
C THR A 108 -0.71 -6.50 -5.60
N GLY A 109 -1.70 -5.66 -5.40
CA GLY A 109 -1.61 -4.48 -4.58
C GLY A 109 -2.75 -4.39 -3.57
N LEU A 110 -2.45 -3.65 -2.51
CA LEU A 110 -3.35 -3.28 -1.44
C LEU A 110 -3.56 -1.77 -1.46
N SER A 111 -4.78 -1.34 -1.29
CA SER A 111 -5.15 0.06 -1.09
C SER A 111 -5.79 0.16 0.29
N ILE A 112 -5.15 0.87 1.21
CA ILE A 112 -5.50 0.90 2.63
C ILE A 112 -5.78 2.33 3.06
N ASP A 113 -7.02 2.63 3.43
CA ASP A 113 -7.39 3.88 4.09
C ASP A 113 -7.54 3.59 5.59
N THR A 114 -6.50 3.91 6.34
CA THR A 114 -6.40 3.63 7.77
C THR A 114 -7.28 4.54 8.63
N TYR A 115 -7.74 5.69 8.10
CA TYR A 115 -8.64 6.60 8.79
C TYR A 115 -10.10 6.39 8.38
N GLY A 116 -10.35 5.73 7.25
CA GLY A 116 -11.70 5.48 6.73
C GLY A 116 -12.44 6.74 6.26
N ASP A 117 -11.72 7.84 6.04
CA ASP A 117 -12.30 9.16 5.73
C ASP A 117 -12.18 9.54 4.24
N ALA A 118 -11.65 8.65 3.42
CA ALA A 118 -11.44 8.80 1.97
C ALA A 118 -10.57 10.02 1.57
N ARG A 119 -9.73 10.54 2.49
CA ARG A 119 -8.83 11.66 2.21
C ARG A 119 -7.52 11.22 1.61
N ASN A 120 -7.02 10.09 2.04
CA ASN A 120 -5.82 9.47 1.49
C ASN A 120 -5.89 7.97 1.66
N ASN A 121 -5.07 7.25 0.89
CA ASN A 121 -4.85 5.83 1.10
C ASN A 121 -3.41 5.46 0.79
N ILE A 122 -2.92 4.47 1.51
CA ILE A 122 -1.64 3.85 1.30
C ILE A 122 -1.80 2.78 0.22
N ILE A 123 -0.88 2.74 -0.72
CA ILE A 123 -0.82 1.74 -1.79
C ILE A 123 0.45 0.94 -1.57
N ILE A 124 0.33 -0.37 -1.48
CA ILE A 124 1.44 -1.31 -1.33
C ILE A 124 1.29 -2.36 -2.42
N ASN A 125 2.34 -2.60 -3.19
CA ASN A 125 2.31 -3.58 -4.28
C ASN A 125 3.52 -4.49 -4.23
N SER A 126 3.31 -5.71 -4.69
CA SER A 126 4.39 -6.66 -4.96
C SER A 126 4.02 -7.56 -6.13
N ASN A 127 5.02 -8.19 -6.72
CA ASN A 127 4.85 -9.22 -7.74
C ASN A 127 5.52 -10.54 -7.31
N PRO A 128 5.20 -11.67 -7.95
CA PRO A 128 5.76 -12.96 -7.57
C PRO A 128 7.29 -13.08 -7.69
N SER A 129 7.96 -12.16 -8.39
CA SER A 129 9.43 -12.07 -8.45
C SER A 129 10.05 -11.28 -7.29
N GLY A 130 9.26 -10.77 -6.34
CA GLY A 130 9.73 -10.02 -5.18
C GLY A 130 9.96 -8.52 -5.41
N SER A 131 9.59 -7.99 -6.59
CA SER A 131 9.63 -6.55 -6.81
C SER A 131 8.53 -5.87 -6.02
N GLN A 132 8.85 -4.74 -5.38
CA GLN A 132 7.96 -3.98 -4.50
C GLN A 132 7.79 -2.56 -4.99
N SER A 133 6.62 -1.97 -4.72
CA SER A 133 6.41 -0.53 -4.80
C SER A 133 5.38 -0.06 -3.80
N ASP A 134 5.49 1.18 -3.38
CA ASP A 134 4.56 1.81 -2.47
C ASP A 134 4.31 3.28 -2.83
N ALA A 135 3.20 3.80 -2.36
CA ALA A 135 2.78 5.17 -2.61
C ALA A 135 1.70 5.61 -1.61
N ILE A 136 1.49 6.91 -1.54
CA ILE A 136 0.26 7.50 -0.96
C ILE A 136 -0.53 8.14 -2.08
N ARG A 137 -1.82 7.85 -2.14
CA ARG A 137 -2.75 8.58 -2.98
C ARG A 137 -3.43 9.67 -2.15
N ILE A 138 -3.33 10.91 -2.63
CA ILE A 138 -3.92 12.09 -2.00
C ILE A 138 -4.73 12.82 -3.09
N PRO A 139 -6.07 12.79 -3.05
CA PRO A 139 -6.89 13.47 -4.05
C PRO A 139 -6.55 14.95 -4.17
N GLY A 140 -6.41 15.44 -5.40
CA GLY A 140 -6.10 16.84 -5.69
C GLY A 140 -4.61 17.20 -5.67
N ILE A 141 -3.71 16.28 -5.30
CA ILE A 141 -2.26 16.50 -5.28
C ILE A 141 -1.60 15.63 -6.34
N SER A 142 -0.65 16.17 -7.09
CA SER A 142 0.11 15.45 -8.10
C SER A 142 1.61 15.54 -7.80
N PHE A 143 2.23 14.41 -7.49
CA PHE A 143 3.67 14.28 -7.32
C PHE A 143 4.17 13.16 -8.23
N GLY A 144 5.26 13.31 -8.90
CA GLY A 144 6.02 12.37 -9.74
C GLY A 144 5.46 11.00 -10.19
N GLY A 145 4.51 10.42 -9.47
CA GLY A 145 3.88 9.12 -9.71
C GLY A 145 2.61 9.13 -10.57
N GLY A 146 2.17 10.30 -11.03
CA GLY A 146 0.91 10.49 -11.74
C GLY A 146 -0.11 11.31 -10.94
N PRO A 147 -1.32 11.54 -11.47
CA PRO A 147 -2.33 12.33 -10.78
C PRO A 147 -2.69 11.71 -9.43
N ASN A 148 -2.65 12.52 -8.38
CA ASN A 148 -3.04 12.14 -7.03
C ASN A 148 -2.16 11.08 -6.35
N VAL A 149 -0.97 10.74 -6.87
CA VAL A 149 -0.10 9.71 -6.31
C VAL A 149 1.27 10.30 -5.97
N ASN A 150 1.73 10.09 -4.74
CA ASN A 150 3.09 10.36 -4.29
C ASN A 150 3.82 9.03 -4.07
N SER A 151 4.77 8.72 -4.92
CA SER A 151 5.64 7.54 -4.84
C SER A 151 7.01 7.82 -4.19
N ASN A 152 7.21 9.01 -3.59
CA ASN A 152 8.43 9.33 -2.86
C ASN A 152 8.38 8.92 -1.37
N VAL A 153 7.28 8.31 -0.95
CA VAL A 153 7.14 7.71 0.37
C VAL A 153 7.79 6.33 0.38
N ASN A 154 8.12 5.86 1.55
CA ASN A 154 8.75 4.55 1.75
C ASN A 154 8.16 3.91 2.99
N PHE A 155 7.38 2.84 2.82
CA PHE A 155 6.85 2.02 3.90
C PHE A 155 7.70 0.75 4.00
N ASP A 156 8.21 0.44 5.19
CA ASP A 156 8.99 -0.78 5.39
C ASP A 156 8.04 -1.98 5.61
N PHE A 157 7.66 -2.61 4.52
CA PHE A 157 6.88 -3.85 4.52
C PHE A 157 7.67 -4.99 3.89
N GLN A 158 7.33 -6.20 4.26
CA GLN A 158 7.90 -7.40 3.65
C GLN A 158 6.90 -8.02 2.68
N SER A 159 7.41 -8.53 1.57
CA SER A 159 6.63 -9.37 0.65
C SER A 159 7.51 -10.43 0.03
N THR A 160 6.93 -11.61 -0.16
CA THR A 160 7.60 -12.76 -0.80
C THR A 160 6.60 -13.45 -1.70
N GLY A 161 7.01 -13.78 -2.90
CA GLY A 161 6.17 -14.47 -3.86
C GLY A 161 6.79 -15.74 -4.40
N ARG A 162 5.95 -16.63 -4.89
CA ARG A 162 6.34 -17.89 -5.52
C ARG A 162 5.44 -18.21 -6.69
N LEU A 163 6.03 -18.71 -7.78
CA LEU A 163 5.29 -19.31 -8.88
C LEU A 163 4.78 -20.69 -8.47
N THR A 164 3.55 -21.00 -8.87
CA THR A 164 2.91 -22.31 -8.73
C THR A 164 2.60 -22.91 -10.11
N ASP A 165 2.17 -24.16 -10.16
CA ASP A 165 1.82 -24.80 -11.44
C ASP A 165 0.61 -24.15 -12.12
N ASP A 166 -0.25 -23.50 -11.35
CA ASP A 166 -1.49 -22.87 -11.80
C ASP A 166 -1.52 -21.33 -11.65
N GLY A 167 -0.38 -20.71 -11.29
CA GLY A 167 -0.30 -19.27 -11.14
C GLY A 167 0.79 -18.81 -10.18
N TYR A 168 0.42 -18.10 -9.11
CA TYR A 168 1.35 -17.68 -8.09
C TYR A 168 0.70 -17.49 -6.71
N GLU A 169 1.53 -17.55 -5.70
CA GLU A 169 1.21 -17.13 -4.34
C GLU A 169 2.08 -15.93 -3.95
N LEU A 170 1.56 -15.08 -3.08
CA LEU A 170 2.23 -13.87 -2.62
C LEU A 170 1.82 -13.56 -1.19
N GLU A 171 2.78 -13.21 -0.36
CA GLU A 171 2.57 -12.85 1.03
C GLU A 171 3.03 -11.44 1.30
N PHE A 172 2.32 -10.77 2.22
CA PHE A 172 2.66 -9.46 2.75
C PHE A 172 2.65 -9.48 4.26
N ILE A 173 3.68 -8.94 4.88
CA ILE A 173 3.70 -8.52 6.29
C ILE A 173 3.86 -7.01 6.32
N ILE A 174 2.85 -6.34 6.89
CA ILE A 174 2.78 -4.87 6.94
C ILE A 174 2.78 -4.47 8.42
N PRO A 175 3.94 -4.02 8.96
CA PRO A 175 4.03 -3.63 10.35
C PRO A 175 3.13 -2.42 10.66
N PHE A 176 2.42 -2.46 11.77
CA PHE A 176 1.59 -1.33 12.22
C PHE A 176 2.44 -0.10 12.54
N SER A 177 3.69 -0.29 12.93
CA SER A 177 4.64 0.80 13.14
C SER A 177 4.85 1.65 11.89
N GLU A 178 4.74 1.07 10.69
CA GLU A 178 4.98 1.75 9.42
C GLU A 178 3.81 2.59 8.93
N LEU A 179 2.60 2.33 9.45
CA LEU A 179 1.39 2.95 8.94
C LEU A 179 0.92 4.08 9.87
N PRO A 180 0.49 5.23 9.35
CA PRO A 180 -0.27 6.21 10.09
C PRO A 180 -1.71 5.71 10.27
N PHE A 181 -2.26 5.80 11.48
CA PHE A 181 -3.66 5.47 11.78
C PHE A 181 -4.14 6.20 13.05
N PRO A 182 -5.45 6.25 13.32
CA PRO A 182 -6.00 6.87 14.52
C PRO A 182 -5.45 6.22 15.79
N ASN A 183 -5.21 7.02 16.84
CA ASN A 183 -4.80 6.50 18.14
C ASN A 183 -5.85 5.54 18.70
N GLY A 184 -5.39 4.40 19.20
CA GLY A 184 -6.26 3.37 19.79
C GLY A 184 -5.86 1.97 19.35
N ARG A 185 -6.08 1.01 20.24
CA ARG A 185 -5.71 -0.40 19.99
C ARG A 185 -6.71 -1.13 19.09
N ASN A 186 -7.92 -0.60 18.96
CA ASN A 186 -8.94 -1.12 18.06
C ASN A 186 -8.97 -0.29 16.80
N GLN A 187 -8.81 -0.93 15.67
CA GLN A 187 -8.70 -0.28 14.37
C GLN A 187 -9.77 -0.76 13.40
N SER A 188 -10.21 0.15 12.55
CA SER A 188 -11.18 -0.11 11.50
C SER A 188 -10.71 0.59 10.23
N TRP A 189 -10.20 -0.17 9.25
CA TRP A 189 -9.57 0.35 8.05
C TRP A 189 -10.34 -0.06 6.82
N LYS A 190 -10.51 0.87 5.87
CA LYS A 190 -11.04 0.52 4.56
C LYS A 190 -9.95 -0.06 3.69
N ILE A 191 -10.27 -1.14 2.98
CA ILE A 191 -9.27 -1.88 2.19
C ILE A 191 -9.83 -2.31 0.84
N LYS A 192 -8.93 -2.37 -0.13
CA LYS A 192 -9.15 -3.00 -1.43
C LYS A 192 -7.92 -3.79 -1.82
N ILE A 193 -8.08 -5.04 -2.24
CA ILE A 193 -7.07 -5.74 -3.04
C ILE A 193 -7.34 -5.45 -4.51
N PHE A 194 -6.27 -5.27 -5.27
CA PHE A 194 -6.31 -5.17 -6.71
C PHE A 194 -5.14 -5.92 -7.34
N THR A 195 -5.30 -6.37 -8.55
CA THR A 195 -4.27 -7.09 -9.30
C THR A 195 -4.23 -6.61 -10.75
N GLY A 196 -3.08 -6.74 -11.38
CA GLY A 196 -2.93 -6.66 -12.81
C GLY A 196 -2.36 -7.96 -13.35
N TYR A 197 -2.70 -8.30 -14.57
CA TYR A 197 -2.13 -9.42 -15.33
C TYR A 197 -2.33 -9.21 -16.83
N ILE A 198 -1.56 -9.96 -17.62
CA ILE A 198 -1.72 -9.98 -19.09
C ILE A 198 -2.57 -11.17 -19.45
N ASP A 199 -3.68 -10.94 -20.15
CA ASP A 199 -4.53 -12.00 -20.68
C ASP A 199 -4.06 -12.40 -22.09
N ASP A 200 -3.22 -13.42 -22.18
CA ASP A 200 -2.67 -13.91 -23.44
C ASP A 200 -3.75 -14.55 -24.36
N GLU A 201 -4.88 -14.99 -23.80
CA GLU A 201 -5.99 -15.54 -24.61
C GLU A 201 -6.79 -14.43 -25.29
N ASN A 202 -6.70 -13.21 -24.75
CA ASN A 202 -7.35 -12.04 -25.30
C ASN A 202 -6.31 -11.05 -25.87
N GLU A 203 -5.50 -11.51 -26.81
CA GLU A 203 -4.50 -10.71 -27.55
C GLU A 203 -3.47 -9.98 -26.67
N GLY A 204 -3.18 -10.47 -25.47
CA GLY A 204 -2.26 -9.84 -24.54
C GLY A 204 -2.80 -8.55 -23.90
N VAL A 205 -4.10 -8.45 -23.74
CA VAL A 205 -4.74 -7.31 -23.08
C VAL A 205 -4.36 -7.28 -21.61
N GLU A 206 -4.01 -6.10 -21.13
CA GLU A 206 -3.78 -5.88 -19.72
C GLU A 206 -5.13 -5.82 -18.97
N VAL A 207 -5.28 -6.69 -17.98
CA VAL A 207 -6.47 -6.78 -17.15
C VAL A 207 -6.18 -6.22 -15.76
N ARG A 208 -7.11 -5.45 -15.24
CA ARG A 208 -7.10 -4.94 -13.86
C ARG A 208 -8.34 -5.44 -13.14
N SER A 209 -8.15 -6.11 -12.01
CA SER A 209 -9.25 -6.63 -11.19
C SER A 209 -9.11 -6.20 -9.74
N ALA A 210 -10.23 -6.12 -9.03
CA ALA A 210 -10.24 -5.69 -7.64
C ALA A 210 -11.39 -6.30 -6.84
N THR A 211 -11.32 -6.16 -5.51
CA THR A 211 -12.41 -6.53 -4.59
C THR A 211 -13.55 -5.51 -4.61
N SER A 212 -13.27 -4.25 -4.94
CA SER A 212 -14.25 -3.16 -4.96
C SER A 212 -14.54 -2.71 -6.39
N ARG A 213 -15.73 -2.20 -6.62
CA ARG A 213 -16.12 -1.63 -7.92
C ARG A 213 -15.31 -0.39 -8.25
N SER A 214 -15.20 -0.09 -9.53
CA SER A 214 -14.74 1.21 -10.03
C SER A 214 -15.89 1.98 -10.68
N SER A 215 -15.77 3.30 -10.75
CA SER A 215 -16.67 4.16 -11.52
C SER A 215 -15.89 5.27 -12.18
N ARG A 216 -16.06 5.44 -13.50
CA ARG A 216 -15.40 6.50 -14.25
C ARG A 216 -15.98 7.88 -13.91
N ASP A 217 -17.24 7.91 -13.45
CA ASP A 217 -17.98 9.15 -13.14
C ASP A 217 -17.88 9.52 -11.64
N ALA A 218 -17.23 8.69 -10.82
CA ALA A 218 -17.09 8.98 -9.41
C ALA A 218 -16.11 10.13 -9.17
N SER A 219 -16.60 11.19 -8.54
CA SER A 219 -15.77 12.31 -8.08
C SER A 219 -14.82 11.92 -6.93
N CYS A 220 -15.16 10.87 -6.18
CA CYS A 220 -14.36 10.34 -5.09
C CYS A 220 -14.08 8.84 -5.34
N GLN A 221 -12.90 8.51 -5.83
CA GLN A 221 -12.50 7.12 -6.07
C GLN A 221 -12.24 6.36 -4.76
N LEU A 222 -11.77 7.03 -3.71
CA LEU A 222 -11.53 6.42 -2.40
C LEU A 222 -12.83 6.09 -1.67
N CYS A 223 -13.90 6.81 -1.97
CA CYS A 223 -15.25 6.50 -1.44
C CYS A 223 -15.81 5.18 -1.96
N LEU A 224 -15.19 4.58 -2.98
CA LEU A 224 -15.58 3.29 -3.54
C LEU A 224 -14.93 2.10 -2.81
N LEU A 225 -14.10 2.33 -1.79
CA LEU A 225 -13.61 1.26 -0.92
C LEU A 225 -14.76 0.79 -0.03
N ASP A 226 -15.31 -0.38 -0.32
CA ASP A 226 -16.54 -0.92 0.28
C ASP A 226 -16.28 -2.06 1.28
N HIS A 227 -15.01 -2.46 1.48
CA HIS A 227 -14.61 -3.44 2.48
C HIS A 227 -13.92 -2.76 3.64
N THR A 228 -14.33 -3.14 4.86
CA THR A 228 -13.74 -2.65 6.11
C THR A 228 -13.19 -3.82 6.90
N ILE A 229 -11.89 -3.79 7.21
CA ILE A 229 -11.26 -4.73 8.15
C ILE A 229 -11.27 -4.15 9.55
N VAL A 230 -11.61 -4.98 10.53
CA VAL A 230 -11.61 -4.62 11.94
C VAL A 230 -10.60 -5.49 12.68
N MET A 231 -9.70 -4.85 13.42
CA MET A 231 -8.65 -5.47 14.22
C MET A 231 -8.76 -4.93 15.64
N ASN A 232 -8.73 -5.83 16.61
CA ASN A 232 -8.86 -5.49 18.02
C ASN A 232 -7.54 -5.72 18.75
N ASP A 233 -7.22 -4.80 19.68
CA ASP A 233 -6.08 -4.95 20.59
C ASP A 233 -4.74 -5.12 19.85
N ILE A 234 -4.45 -4.26 18.87
CA ILE A 234 -3.13 -4.17 18.24
C ILE A 234 -2.13 -3.47 19.16
N GLU A 235 -0.85 -3.76 18.99
CA GLU A 235 0.23 -3.08 19.69
C GLU A 235 0.60 -1.79 18.96
N ILE A 236 0.69 -0.68 19.72
CA ILE A 236 1.12 0.61 19.18
C ILE A 236 2.56 0.83 19.63
N GLU A 237 3.49 0.48 18.75
CA GLU A 237 4.90 0.75 18.97
C GLU A 237 5.19 2.23 18.70
N LYS A 238 6.02 2.83 19.58
CA LYS A 238 6.56 4.18 19.38
C LYS A 238 7.93 4.05 18.71
N LYS A 239 8.14 4.74 17.62
CA LYS A 239 9.45 4.77 16.97
C LYS A 239 10.36 5.80 17.64
N PHE A 240 11.58 5.39 17.91
CA PHE A 240 12.67 6.25 18.28
C PHE A 240 13.83 6.00 17.32
N ASN A 241 14.19 7.00 16.56
CA ASN A 241 15.33 6.93 15.65
C ASN A 241 16.46 7.81 16.18
N PHE A 242 17.64 7.25 16.24
CA PHE A 242 18.87 7.94 16.60
C PHE A 242 19.80 7.87 15.38
N LEU A 243 20.12 9.01 14.81
CA LEU A 243 20.87 9.13 13.55
C LEU A 243 22.17 9.91 13.78
N PRO A 244 23.24 9.27 14.25
CA PRO A 244 24.54 9.90 14.30
C PRO A 244 25.11 10.02 12.89
N TYR A 245 25.79 11.12 12.61
CA TYR A 245 26.51 11.27 11.34
C TYR A 245 27.88 11.89 11.53
N VAL A 246 28.77 11.56 10.62
CA VAL A 246 30.09 12.16 10.46
C VAL A 246 30.27 12.48 8.98
N SER A 247 30.61 13.70 8.66
CA SER A 247 30.99 14.09 7.31
C SER A 247 32.41 14.64 7.28
N SER A 248 33.09 14.49 6.16
CA SER A 248 34.42 15.05 5.93
C SER A 248 34.41 15.82 4.61
N ASN A 249 34.89 17.05 4.65
CA ASN A 249 35.05 17.90 3.48
C ASN A 249 36.55 18.09 3.20
N LEU A 250 36.97 17.80 1.96
CA LEU A 250 38.32 18.03 1.46
C LEU A 250 38.27 19.06 0.33
N SER A 251 38.68 20.28 0.61
CA SER A 251 38.72 21.37 -0.38
C SER A 251 40.11 21.44 -1.04
N GLY A 252 40.09 21.51 -2.38
CA GLY A 252 41.31 21.76 -3.17
C GLY A 252 41.19 23.04 -3.97
N THR A 253 42.22 23.88 -3.93
CA THR A 253 42.37 25.08 -4.77
C THR A 253 43.38 24.85 -5.87
N ARG A 254 43.10 25.41 -7.05
CA ARG A 254 44.03 25.35 -8.20
C ARG A 254 44.41 26.76 -8.58
N ASP A 255 45.70 27.04 -8.53
CA ASP A 255 46.24 28.26 -9.08
C ASP A 255 46.13 28.27 -10.61
N LYS A 256 45.82 29.43 -11.20
CA LYS A 256 45.57 29.61 -12.65
C LYS A 256 46.70 29.08 -13.56
N TYR A 257 47.92 28.96 -13.02
CA TYR A 257 49.13 28.52 -13.75
C TYR A 257 49.70 27.21 -13.24
N SER A 258 49.06 26.53 -12.31
CA SER A 258 49.53 25.27 -11.75
C SER A 258 48.64 24.09 -12.22
N ASP A 259 49.29 22.98 -12.61
CA ASP A 259 48.58 21.72 -12.92
C ASP A 259 48.29 20.91 -11.66
N ARG A 260 48.74 21.37 -10.49
CA ARG A 260 48.52 20.71 -9.20
C ARG A 260 47.36 21.31 -8.46
N LEU A 261 46.52 20.44 -7.87
CA LEU A 261 45.54 20.80 -6.84
C LEU A 261 46.28 20.86 -5.49
N ASP A 262 46.13 21.98 -4.80
CA ASP A 262 46.60 22.14 -3.43
C ASP A 262 45.43 21.87 -2.48
N TYR A 263 45.53 20.78 -1.73
CA TYR A 263 44.48 20.32 -0.84
C TYR A 263 44.65 20.91 0.55
N GLN A 264 43.60 21.46 1.10
CA GLN A 264 43.54 21.87 2.49
C GLN A 264 43.40 20.64 3.41
N ASN A 265 43.62 20.83 4.71
CA ASN A 265 43.36 19.77 5.67
C ASN A 265 41.89 19.38 5.66
N PRO A 266 41.57 18.07 5.80
CA PRO A 266 40.17 17.63 5.91
C PRO A 266 39.48 18.29 7.09
N GLU A 267 38.30 18.86 6.84
CA GLU A 267 37.40 19.35 7.88
C GLU A 267 36.40 18.22 8.21
N PHE A 268 36.31 17.89 9.50
CA PHE A 268 35.37 16.89 9.98
C PHE A 268 34.19 17.59 10.68
N ASN A 269 32.99 17.25 10.28
CA ASN A 269 31.76 17.63 10.96
C ASN A 269 31.10 16.38 11.52
N TYR A 270 30.54 16.51 12.70
CA TYR A 270 29.79 15.44 13.37
C TYR A 270 28.54 16.02 14.00
N GLY A 271 27.47 15.24 13.97
CA GLY A 271 26.22 15.64 14.59
C GLY A 271 25.32 14.45 14.83
N VAL A 272 24.15 14.73 15.33
CA VAL A 272 23.16 13.71 15.67
C VAL A 272 21.75 14.21 15.43
N GLY A 273 20.94 13.39 14.77
CA GLY A 273 19.52 13.55 14.64
C GLY A 273 18.76 12.62 15.60
N PHE A 274 17.67 13.11 16.14
CA PHE A 274 16.72 12.34 16.94
C PHE A 274 15.34 12.50 16.34
N ASN A 275 14.62 11.41 16.17
CA ASN A 275 13.21 11.44 15.83
C ASN A 275 12.46 10.56 16.84
N LEU A 276 11.54 11.17 17.59
CA LEU A 276 10.71 10.52 18.59
C LEU A 276 9.25 10.60 18.16
N GLU A 277 8.63 9.47 17.87
CA GLU A 277 7.19 9.36 17.68
C GLU A 277 6.48 9.34 19.05
N LEU A 278 5.81 10.44 19.37
CA LEU A 278 5.03 10.53 20.61
C LEU A 278 3.71 9.75 20.51
N ASN A 279 3.10 9.81 19.35
CA ASN A 279 1.93 9.00 18.95
C ASN A 279 1.86 8.97 17.41
N LYS A 280 0.90 8.22 16.83
CA LYS A 280 0.77 8.04 15.37
C LYS A 280 0.52 9.32 14.55
N ASN A 281 0.21 10.43 15.22
CA ASN A 281 -0.09 11.72 14.59
C ASN A 281 0.90 12.82 14.99
N LEU A 282 1.84 12.54 15.89
CA LEU A 282 2.78 13.53 16.41
C LEU A 282 4.16 12.94 16.62
N SER A 283 5.13 13.51 15.92
CA SER A 283 6.56 13.23 16.11
C SER A 283 7.32 14.50 16.48
N VAL A 284 8.40 14.33 17.19
CA VAL A 284 9.37 15.39 17.52
C VAL A 284 10.69 15.03 16.89
N GLU A 285 11.20 15.91 16.03
CA GLU A 285 12.51 15.80 15.43
C GLU A 285 13.42 16.88 15.99
N ALA A 286 14.65 16.49 16.37
CA ALA A 286 15.66 17.40 16.83
C ALA A 286 17.01 17.00 16.22
N THR A 287 17.78 18.00 15.81
CA THR A 287 19.13 17.79 15.26
C THR A 287 20.12 18.68 15.97
N ILE A 288 21.22 18.11 16.39
CA ILE A 288 22.37 18.83 16.96
C ILE A 288 23.45 18.89 15.91
N ASN A 289 23.94 20.09 15.63
CA ASN A 289 24.94 20.41 14.61
C ASN A 289 24.57 19.87 13.21
N PRO A 290 23.45 20.35 12.62
CA PRO A 290 22.97 19.85 11.33
C PRO A 290 23.99 20.05 10.20
N ASP A 291 24.13 19.05 9.33
CA ASP A 291 24.93 19.15 8.11
C ASP A 291 24.09 19.80 7.00
N PHE A 292 24.40 21.01 6.66
CA PHE A 292 23.77 21.77 5.56
C PHE A 292 24.42 21.57 4.19
N SER A 293 25.38 20.64 4.06
CA SER A 293 26.11 20.43 2.80
C SER A 293 25.25 19.83 1.67
N GLN A 294 24.03 19.39 1.98
CA GLN A 294 23.11 18.78 1.03
C GLN A 294 21.87 19.65 0.70
N VAL A 295 21.86 20.91 1.05
CA VAL A 295 20.76 21.83 0.78
C VAL A 295 21.01 22.68 -0.47
#